data_cc43200f70c2c311f51fc2b333cc22e2
#
_entry.id   cc43200f70c2c311f51fc2b333cc22e2
#
_cell.length_a   1.000
_cell.length_b   1.000
_cell.length_c   1.000
_cell.angle_alpha   90.00
_cell.angle_beta   90.00
_cell.angle_gamma   90.00
#
_symmetry.space_group_name_H-M   'P 1'
#
loop_
_entity.id
_entity.type
_entity.pdbx_description
1 polymer ?
#
loop_
_entity_poly.entity_id
_entity_poly.type
_entity_poly.pdbx_seq_one_letter_code
_entity_poly.pdbx_strand_id
1 'polypeptide(L)'
;NQDPEAAEKMVTSHLRLVAKIAMGYRGYGLPMGEVISEGNVGLMQAVKKFDPDKGFRLATYAMWWIRASIQEYILRSWSLVKMGTTAAQKKLFFNLRKAKNQIKAVEEGDLTPEHVTKIATELNVAEDDVVQMNRRLAAPDHSLNAPLRIDGDGDSRLGQVVLLAHFVNLL
;
A
#
# COMPACT_ATOMS: atom_id res chain seq x y z
N ASN A 1 -4.57 35.62 -6.77
CA ASN A 1 -5.64 35.72 -5.76
C ASN A 1 -6.10 34.31 -5.41
N GLN A 2 -5.71 33.83 -4.22
CA GLN A 2 -6.24 32.58 -3.68
C GLN A 2 -7.55 32.91 -2.97
N ASP A 3 -8.66 32.83 -3.69
CA ASP A 3 -9.98 32.99 -3.11
C ASP A 3 -10.37 31.69 -2.41
N PRO A 4 -10.55 31.71 -1.06
CA PRO A 4 -10.87 30.51 -0.30
C PRO A 4 -12.25 29.95 -0.65
N GLU A 5 -13.22 30.77 -1.00
CA GLU A 5 -14.56 30.35 -1.39
C GLU A 5 -14.54 29.62 -2.73
N ALA A 6 -13.75 30.10 -3.70
CA ALA A 6 -13.57 29.42 -4.97
C ALA A 6 -12.85 28.08 -4.80
N ALA A 7 -11.85 28.01 -3.94
CA ALA A 7 -11.15 26.75 -3.61
C ALA A 7 -12.07 25.73 -2.96
N GLU A 8 -12.94 26.15 -2.03
CA GLU A 8 -13.93 25.27 -1.41
C GLU A 8 -14.93 24.70 -2.43
N LYS A 9 -15.44 25.53 -3.32
CA LYS A 9 -16.33 25.09 -4.41
C LYS A 9 -15.64 24.11 -5.35
N MET A 10 -14.36 24.32 -5.64
CA MET A 10 -13.58 23.40 -6.47
C MET A 10 -13.38 22.05 -5.78
N VAL A 11 -13.09 22.02 -4.47
CA VAL A 11 -12.95 20.76 -3.71
C VAL A 11 -14.27 20.04 -3.62
N THR A 12 -15.35 20.71 -3.17
CA THR A 12 -16.66 20.08 -2.95
C THR A 12 -17.25 19.48 -4.22
N SER A 13 -17.07 20.14 -5.37
CA SER A 13 -17.54 19.64 -6.67
C SER A 13 -16.80 18.36 -7.13
N HIS A 14 -15.62 18.03 -6.56
CA HIS A 14 -14.79 16.89 -6.97
C HIS A 14 -14.73 15.74 -5.94
N LEU A 15 -15.48 15.80 -4.82
CA LEU A 15 -15.49 14.75 -3.79
C LEU A 15 -15.91 13.38 -4.34
N ARG A 16 -16.84 13.33 -5.31
CA ARG A 16 -17.24 12.09 -5.97
C ARG A 16 -16.10 11.42 -6.73
N LEU A 17 -15.17 12.23 -7.30
CA LEU A 17 -13.98 11.71 -7.96
C LEU A 17 -13.06 11.03 -6.96
N VAL A 18 -12.88 11.63 -5.77
CA VAL A 18 -12.07 11.03 -4.69
C VAL A 18 -12.67 9.68 -4.27
N ALA A 19 -13.97 9.64 -3.98
CA ALA A 19 -14.65 8.39 -3.60
C ALA A 19 -14.50 7.30 -4.67
N LYS A 20 -14.66 7.64 -5.95
CA LYS A 20 -14.49 6.71 -7.07
C LYS A 20 -13.07 6.14 -7.14
N ILE A 21 -12.04 6.97 -6.93
CA ILE A 21 -10.65 6.52 -6.93
C ILE A 21 -10.36 5.66 -5.69
N ALA A 22 -10.82 6.09 -4.50
CA ALA A 22 -10.62 5.38 -3.24
C ALA A 22 -11.21 3.96 -3.27
N MET A 23 -12.37 3.76 -3.93
CA MET A 23 -13.00 2.44 -4.09
C MET A 23 -12.07 1.42 -4.78
N GLY A 24 -11.16 1.86 -5.64
CA GLY A 24 -10.16 1.00 -6.26
C GLY A 24 -9.13 0.41 -5.28
N TYR A 25 -9.04 0.97 -4.08
CA TYR A 25 -8.11 0.55 -3.02
C TYR A 25 -8.78 -0.24 -1.87
N ARG A 26 -10.05 -0.65 -2.05
CA ARG A 26 -10.82 -1.40 -1.02
C ARG A 26 -10.13 -2.69 -0.57
N GLY A 27 -9.36 -3.34 -1.46
CA GLY A 27 -8.72 -4.62 -1.19
C GLY A 27 -7.54 -4.59 -0.22
N TYR A 28 -7.13 -3.41 0.28
CA TYR A 28 -5.99 -3.29 1.19
C TYR A 28 -6.37 -3.39 2.68
N GLY A 29 -7.66 -3.61 3.01
CA GLY A 29 -8.10 -3.86 4.38
C GLY A 29 -8.14 -2.62 5.29
N LEU A 30 -7.93 -1.41 4.75
CA LEU A 30 -7.99 -0.17 5.52
C LEU A 30 -9.42 0.41 5.55
N PRO A 31 -9.80 1.15 6.61
CA PRO A 31 -11.10 1.79 6.70
C PRO A 31 -11.32 2.76 5.52
N MET A 32 -12.41 2.57 4.78
CA MET A 32 -12.66 3.34 3.56
C MET A 32 -12.79 4.85 3.84
N GLY A 33 -13.33 5.22 5.00
CA GLY A 33 -13.42 6.61 5.43
C GLY A 33 -12.05 7.30 5.49
N GLU A 34 -11.05 6.60 6.04
CA GLU A 34 -9.67 7.08 6.14
C GLU A 34 -9.04 7.24 4.74
N VAL A 35 -9.24 6.24 3.87
CA VAL A 35 -8.74 6.28 2.48
C VAL A 35 -9.34 7.46 1.71
N ILE A 36 -10.64 7.75 1.89
CA ILE A 36 -11.32 8.90 1.29
C ILE A 36 -10.77 10.20 1.88
N SER A 37 -10.57 10.27 3.19
CA SER A 37 -10.04 11.46 3.86
C SER A 37 -8.65 11.82 3.34
N GLU A 38 -7.77 10.84 3.20
CA GLU A 38 -6.44 11.06 2.61
C GLU A 38 -6.53 11.45 1.12
N GLY A 39 -7.46 10.87 0.38
CA GLY A 39 -7.75 11.29 -0.99
C GLY A 39 -8.21 12.75 -1.07
N ASN A 40 -9.01 13.23 -0.10
CA ASN A 40 -9.41 14.64 -0.03
C ASN A 40 -8.22 15.55 0.26
N VAL A 41 -7.25 15.12 1.10
CA VAL A 41 -5.99 15.85 1.29
C VAL A 41 -5.24 16.01 -0.03
N GLY A 42 -5.14 14.94 -0.83
CA GLY A 42 -4.56 14.97 -2.16
C GLY A 42 -5.30 15.93 -3.11
N LEU A 43 -6.65 15.93 -3.09
CA LEU A 43 -7.45 16.86 -3.87
C LEU A 43 -7.20 18.32 -3.48
N MET A 44 -7.13 18.62 -2.18
CA MET A 44 -6.83 19.98 -1.69
C MET A 44 -5.44 20.44 -2.14
N GLN A 45 -4.44 19.56 -2.13
CA GLN A 45 -3.11 19.86 -2.65
C GLN A 45 -3.14 20.15 -4.15
N ALA A 46 -3.92 19.38 -4.90
CA ALA A 46 -4.10 19.61 -6.33
C ALA A 46 -4.72 20.99 -6.60
N VAL A 47 -5.79 21.36 -5.88
CA VAL A 47 -6.46 22.67 -6.05
C VAL A 47 -5.49 23.82 -5.76
N LYS A 48 -4.67 23.73 -4.71
CA LYS A 48 -3.68 24.75 -4.36
C LYS A 48 -2.60 24.96 -5.42
N LYS A 49 -2.24 23.90 -6.17
CA LYS A 49 -1.16 23.91 -7.17
C LYS A 49 -1.68 23.94 -8.60
N PHE A 50 -2.99 23.95 -8.78
CA PHE A 50 -3.59 23.94 -10.11
C PHE A 50 -3.40 25.29 -10.82
N ASP A 51 -2.95 25.20 -12.04
CA ASP A 51 -2.76 26.32 -12.92
C ASP A 51 -3.68 26.15 -14.16
N PRO A 52 -4.75 26.96 -14.27
CA PRO A 52 -5.70 26.84 -15.37
C PRO A 52 -5.10 27.23 -16.74
N ASP A 53 -4.05 28.06 -16.76
CA ASP A 53 -3.44 28.55 -17.99
C ASP A 53 -2.67 27.45 -18.75
N LYS A 54 -2.38 26.32 -18.07
CA LYS A 54 -1.77 25.14 -18.70
C LYS A 54 -2.72 24.30 -19.57
N GLY A 55 -3.99 24.67 -19.68
CA GLY A 55 -4.96 24.05 -20.58
C GLY A 55 -5.48 22.66 -20.15
N PHE A 56 -5.11 22.15 -18.98
CA PHE A 56 -5.61 20.87 -18.48
C PHE A 56 -6.80 21.07 -17.54
N ARG A 57 -7.72 20.08 -17.51
CA ARG A 57 -8.84 20.10 -16.59
C ARG A 57 -8.38 19.72 -15.16
N LEU A 58 -8.92 20.41 -14.14
CA LEU A 58 -8.61 20.12 -12.74
C LEU A 58 -8.81 18.63 -12.39
N ALA A 59 -9.87 17.99 -12.86
CA ALA A 59 -10.12 16.58 -12.60
C ALA A 59 -8.96 15.67 -13.04
N THR A 60 -8.37 15.93 -14.20
CA THR A 60 -7.24 15.15 -14.73
C THR A 60 -5.97 15.38 -13.90
N TYR A 61 -5.70 16.61 -13.50
CA TYR A 61 -4.56 16.94 -12.64
C TYR A 61 -4.73 16.38 -11.24
N ALA A 62 -5.92 16.52 -10.63
CA ALA A 62 -6.24 16.06 -9.30
C ALA A 62 -6.15 14.53 -9.16
N MET A 63 -6.46 13.75 -10.19
CA MET A 63 -6.36 12.29 -10.15
C MET A 63 -4.97 11.80 -9.72
N TRP A 64 -3.91 12.47 -10.14
CA TRP A 64 -2.54 12.11 -9.76
C TRP A 64 -2.26 12.37 -8.29
N TRP A 65 -2.69 13.53 -7.78
CA TRP A 65 -2.53 13.91 -6.39
C TRP A 65 -3.34 13.02 -5.45
N ILE A 66 -4.60 12.73 -5.81
CA ILE A 66 -5.49 11.85 -5.04
C ILE A 66 -4.87 10.45 -4.94
N ARG A 67 -4.43 9.88 -6.06
CA ARG A 67 -3.77 8.56 -6.06
C ARG A 67 -2.49 8.54 -5.25
N ALA A 68 -1.64 9.55 -5.40
CA ALA A 68 -0.38 9.64 -4.66
C ALA A 68 -0.63 9.68 -3.15
N SER A 69 -1.57 10.51 -2.69
CA SER A 69 -1.92 10.65 -1.27
C SER A 69 -2.49 9.33 -0.70
N ILE A 70 -3.42 8.69 -1.41
CA ILE A 70 -4.00 7.40 -1.01
C ILE A 70 -2.91 6.32 -0.94
N GLN A 71 -2.05 6.22 -1.94
CA GLN A 71 -0.98 5.22 -1.98
C GLN A 71 0.03 5.43 -0.86
N GLU A 72 0.40 6.66 -0.57
CA GLU A 72 1.28 6.99 0.54
C GLU A 72 0.67 6.59 1.89
N TYR A 73 -0.61 6.90 2.10
CA TYR A 73 -1.35 6.48 3.28
C TYR A 73 -1.38 4.96 3.44
N ILE A 74 -1.70 4.21 2.37
CA ILE A 74 -1.74 2.75 2.39
C ILE A 74 -0.37 2.17 2.78
N LEU A 75 0.71 2.62 2.15
CA LEU A 75 2.06 2.13 2.45
C LEU A 75 2.48 2.39 3.90
N ARG A 76 1.98 3.47 4.51
CA ARG A 76 2.26 3.84 5.90
C ARG A 76 1.42 3.04 6.90
N SER A 77 0.17 2.73 6.54
CA SER A 77 -0.83 2.21 7.49
C SER A 77 -1.12 0.72 7.32
N TRP A 78 -0.68 0.09 6.22
CA TRP A 78 -0.98 -1.32 5.93
C TRP A 78 -0.27 -2.29 6.87
N SER A 79 0.95 -1.97 7.33
CA SER A 79 1.76 -2.81 8.23
C SER A 79 2.50 -1.93 9.23
N LEU A 80 2.71 -2.45 10.45
CA LEU A 80 3.56 -1.82 11.47
C LEU A 80 5.02 -1.74 11.03
N VAL A 81 5.47 -2.70 10.22
CA VAL A 81 6.81 -2.70 9.65
C VAL A 81 6.80 -1.89 8.35
N LYS A 82 7.58 -0.81 8.33
CA LYS A 82 7.67 0.10 7.19
C LYS A 82 7.97 -0.64 5.89
N MET A 83 7.11 -0.46 4.90
CA MET A 83 7.23 -1.05 3.57
C MET A 83 7.43 0.01 2.49
N GLY A 84 7.94 -0.43 1.33
CA GLY A 84 7.96 0.42 0.14
C GLY A 84 8.93 1.57 0.23
N THR A 85 10.15 1.33 0.71
CA THR A 85 11.21 2.35 0.73
C THR A 85 11.74 2.67 -0.66
N THR A 86 11.78 1.68 -1.56
CA THR A 86 12.24 1.85 -2.95
C THR A 86 11.08 1.99 -3.94
N ALA A 87 11.36 2.58 -5.10
CA ALA A 87 10.37 2.69 -6.19
C ALA A 87 9.91 1.31 -6.69
N ALA A 88 10.82 0.32 -6.75
CA ALA A 88 10.54 -1.05 -7.13
C ALA A 88 9.55 -1.71 -6.14
N GLN A 89 9.80 -1.58 -4.85
CA GLN A 89 8.91 -2.14 -3.81
C GLN A 89 7.52 -1.50 -3.82
N LYS A 90 7.42 -0.18 -4.02
CA LYS A 90 6.12 0.51 -4.18
C LYS A 90 5.37 -0.01 -5.40
N LYS A 91 6.06 -0.16 -6.53
CA LYS A 91 5.48 -0.68 -7.77
C LYS A 91 4.97 -2.09 -7.60
N LEU A 92 5.76 -2.98 -6.96
CA LEU A 92 5.37 -4.35 -6.65
C LEU A 92 4.17 -4.41 -5.71
N PHE A 93 4.18 -3.66 -4.63
CA PHE A 93 3.09 -3.67 -3.65
C PHE A 93 1.72 -3.42 -4.30
N PHE A 94 1.62 -2.45 -5.21
CA PHE A 94 0.35 -2.11 -5.86
C PHE A 94 0.01 -2.98 -7.09
N ASN A 95 1.00 -3.58 -7.75
CA ASN A 95 0.78 -4.27 -9.01
C ASN A 95 0.93 -5.80 -8.93
N LEU A 96 1.59 -6.35 -7.90
CA LEU A 96 1.87 -7.79 -7.81
C LEU A 96 0.60 -8.62 -7.87
N ARG A 97 -0.45 -8.24 -7.11
CA ARG A 97 -1.73 -8.95 -7.11
C ARG A 97 -2.39 -8.97 -8.49
N LYS A 98 -2.31 -7.86 -9.23
CA LYS A 98 -2.84 -7.77 -10.59
C LYS A 98 -2.03 -8.64 -11.55
N ALA A 99 -0.71 -8.59 -11.46
CA ALA A 99 0.19 -9.40 -12.26
C ALA A 99 -0.03 -10.90 -12.01
N LYS A 100 -0.16 -11.34 -10.75
CA LYS A 100 -0.52 -12.72 -10.39
C LYS A 100 -1.83 -13.16 -11.04
N ASN A 101 -2.86 -12.34 -11.00
CA ASN A 101 -4.15 -12.66 -11.61
C ASN A 101 -4.08 -12.79 -13.14
N GLN A 102 -3.26 -11.96 -13.79
CA GLN A 102 -3.06 -12.03 -15.25
C GLN A 102 -2.36 -13.30 -15.70
N ILE A 103 -1.43 -13.80 -14.88
CA ILE A 103 -0.66 -15.03 -15.19
C ILE A 103 -1.44 -16.28 -14.77
N LYS A 104 -2.64 -16.13 -14.19
CA LYS A 104 -3.42 -17.22 -13.59
C LYS A 104 -2.68 -17.98 -12.48
N ALA A 105 -1.68 -17.37 -11.87
CA ALA A 105 -1.01 -17.86 -10.68
C ALA A 105 -1.92 -17.68 -9.46
N VAL A 106 -3.05 -18.40 -9.44
CA VAL A 106 -4.10 -18.25 -8.41
C VAL A 106 -3.83 -19.15 -7.20
N GLU A 107 -2.83 -20.03 -7.28
CA GLU A 107 -2.51 -20.95 -6.19
C GLU A 107 -1.93 -20.17 -5.00
N GLU A 108 -2.47 -20.45 -3.82
CA GLU A 108 -1.94 -19.98 -2.55
C GLU A 108 -0.59 -20.65 -2.30
N GLY A 109 0.48 -19.87 -2.40
CA GLY A 109 1.84 -20.38 -2.17
C GLY A 109 2.93 -19.52 -2.81
N ASP A 110 4.14 -20.05 -2.79
CA ASP A 110 5.28 -19.43 -3.44
C ASP A 110 5.12 -19.48 -4.97
N LEU A 111 5.48 -18.37 -5.61
CA LEU A 111 5.48 -18.28 -7.08
C LEU A 111 6.50 -19.24 -7.66
N THR A 112 6.17 -19.91 -8.78
CA THR A 112 7.16 -20.69 -9.54
C THR A 112 8.23 -19.76 -10.12
N PRO A 113 9.47 -20.23 -10.34
CA PRO A 113 10.54 -19.42 -10.91
C PRO A 113 10.13 -18.72 -12.24
N GLU A 114 9.37 -19.44 -13.09
CA GLU A 114 8.88 -18.88 -14.36
C GLU A 114 7.93 -17.71 -14.16
N HIS A 115 7.04 -17.79 -13.14
CA HIS A 115 6.14 -16.70 -12.80
C HIS A 115 6.89 -15.51 -12.24
N VAL A 116 7.93 -15.74 -11.42
CA VAL A 116 8.79 -14.67 -10.86
C VAL A 116 9.48 -13.92 -11.99
N THR A 117 10.13 -14.62 -12.92
CA THR A 117 10.82 -14.02 -14.07
C THR A 117 9.85 -13.21 -14.94
N LYS A 118 8.64 -13.73 -15.17
CA LYS A 118 7.61 -13.03 -15.96
C LYS A 118 7.15 -11.75 -15.31
N ILE A 119 6.85 -11.79 -14.00
CA ILE A 119 6.45 -10.60 -13.23
C ILE A 119 7.60 -9.59 -13.15
N ALA A 120 8.83 -10.05 -12.90
CA ALA A 120 10.02 -9.20 -12.83
C ALA A 120 10.23 -8.43 -14.14
N THR A 121 10.09 -9.11 -15.28
CA THR A 121 10.20 -8.52 -16.62
C THR A 121 9.07 -7.52 -16.88
N GLU A 122 7.80 -7.90 -16.63
CA GLU A 122 6.64 -7.03 -16.86
C GLU A 122 6.69 -5.75 -16.03
N LEU A 123 7.10 -5.89 -14.76
CA LEU A 123 7.18 -4.75 -13.84
C LEU A 123 8.55 -4.05 -13.88
N ASN A 124 9.53 -4.55 -14.63
CA ASN A 124 10.91 -4.05 -14.66
C ASN A 124 11.49 -3.85 -13.24
N VAL A 125 11.57 -4.95 -12.50
CA VAL A 125 12.09 -5.04 -11.13
C VAL A 125 12.95 -6.29 -10.97
N ALA A 126 13.75 -6.38 -9.90
CA ALA A 126 14.56 -7.56 -9.62
C ALA A 126 13.68 -8.76 -9.21
N GLU A 127 14.07 -9.98 -9.57
CA GLU A 127 13.36 -11.20 -9.19
C GLU A 127 13.31 -11.40 -7.68
N ASP A 128 14.38 -11.09 -6.97
CA ASP A 128 14.45 -11.14 -5.51
C ASP A 128 13.41 -10.23 -4.84
N ASP A 129 13.19 -9.04 -5.40
CA ASP A 129 12.16 -8.11 -4.90
C ASP A 129 10.76 -8.71 -5.08
N VAL A 130 10.50 -9.45 -6.17
CA VAL A 130 9.22 -10.12 -6.43
C VAL A 130 8.98 -11.21 -5.38
N VAL A 131 9.98 -12.06 -5.12
CA VAL A 131 9.89 -13.15 -4.13
C VAL A 131 9.66 -12.61 -2.73
N GLN A 132 10.47 -11.62 -2.33
CA GLN A 132 10.33 -10.98 -1.00
C GLN A 132 8.95 -10.34 -0.82
N MET A 133 8.48 -9.59 -1.83
CA MET A 133 7.17 -8.96 -1.76
C MET A 133 6.03 -9.98 -1.74
N ASN A 134 6.15 -11.07 -2.50
CA ASN A 134 5.16 -12.14 -2.50
C ASN A 134 5.01 -12.77 -1.10
N ARG A 135 6.12 -13.12 -0.45
CA ARG A 135 6.14 -13.68 0.92
C ARG A 135 5.53 -12.71 1.92
N ARG A 136 5.85 -11.43 1.78
CA ARG A 136 5.35 -10.39 2.69
C ARG A 136 3.85 -10.13 2.55
N LEU A 137 3.30 -10.24 1.34
CA LEU A 137 1.87 -10.06 1.08
C LEU A 137 1.05 -11.34 1.34
N ALA A 138 1.69 -12.50 1.55
CA ALA A 138 1.02 -13.78 1.77
C ALA A 138 0.39 -13.89 3.17
N ALA A 139 0.96 -13.20 4.18
CA ALA A 139 0.46 -13.28 5.55
C ALA A 139 0.41 -11.87 6.19
N PRO A 140 -0.57 -11.62 7.09
CA PRO A 140 -0.58 -10.42 7.91
C PRO A 140 0.56 -10.45 8.95
N ASP A 141 0.83 -9.29 9.56
CA ASP A 141 1.79 -9.19 10.65
C ASP A 141 1.38 -10.09 11.82
N HIS A 142 2.30 -10.92 12.30
CA HIS A 142 2.06 -11.76 13.46
C HIS A 142 2.14 -10.96 14.75
N SER A 143 1.22 -11.22 15.67
CA SER A 143 1.27 -10.62 17.00
C SER A 143 2.40 -11.24 17.83
N LEU A 144 3.31 -10.41 18.32
CA LEU A 144 4.36 -10.85 19.26
C LEU A 144 3.79 -11.28 20.63
N ASN A 145 2.53 -10.93 20.92
CA ASN A 145 1.81 -11.33 22.14
C ASN A 145 0.97 -12.59 21.92
N ALA A 146 1.00 -13.19 20.73
CA ALA A 146 0.29 -14.43 20.49
C ALA A 146 0.86 -15.53 21.37
N PRO A 147 0.00 -16.31 22.09
CA PRO A 147 0.46 -17.46 22.88
C PRO A 147 1.04 -18.51 21.94
N LEU A 148 2.24 -18.98 22.24
CA LEU A 148 2.78 -20.16 21.59
C LEU A 148 2.06 -21.37 22.20
N ARG A 149 1.35 -22.14 21.37
CA ARG A 149 0.87 -23.47 21.76
C ARG A 149 2.10 -24.40 21.82
N ILE A 150 2.74 -24.42 22.98
CA ILE A 150 3.65 -25.50 23.33
C ILE A 150 2.83 -26.40 24.26
N ASP A 151 2.69 -27.67 23.92
CA ASP A 151 2.10 -28.69 24.78
C ASP A 151 2.95 -28.76 26.07
N GLY A 152 2.55 -28.04 27.10
CA GLY A 152 3.26 -27.94 28.38
C GLY A 152 3.10 -26.56 29.00
N ASP A 153 2.40 -26.51 30.07
CA ASP A 153 2.16 -25.49 31.08
C ASP A 153 3.19 -24.33 31.14
N GLY A 154 3.18 -23.46 30.13
CA GLY A 154 4.04 -22.27 30.06
C GLY A 154 3.43 -21.16 29.22
N ASP A 155 3.10 -20.03 29.86
CA ASP A 155 2.66 -18.79 29.26
C ASP A 155 3.82 -18.11 28.49
N SER A 156 4.41 -18.83 27.52
CA SER A 156 5.44 -18.29 26.67
C SER A 156 4.83 -17.59 25.45
N ARG A 157 5.09 -16.30 25.32
CA ARG A 157 4.63 -15.47 24.21
C ARG A 157 5.71 -15.41 23.13
N LEU A 158 5.29 -15.30 21.88
CA LEU A 158 6.19 -15.26 20.72
C LEU A 158 7.27 -14.16 20.89
N GLY A 159 6.92 -13.02 21.46
CA GLY A 159 7.85 -11.92 21.74
C GLY A 159 8.97 -12.27 22.72
N GLN A 160 8.73 -13.15 23.70
CA GLN A 160 9.76 -13.59 24.65
C GLN A 160 10.77 -14.52 23.97
N VAL A 161 10.31 -15.38 23.06
CA VAL A 161 11.19 -16.29 22.30
C VAL A 161 12.05 -15.52 21.30
N VAL A 162 11.49 -14.50 20.62
CA VAL A 162 12.24 -13.64 19.69
C VAL A 162 13.30 -12.82 20.44
N LEU A 163 12.97 -12.28 21.61
CA LEU A 163 13.94 -11.57 22.45
C LEU A 163 15.08 -12.48 22.93
N LEU A 164 14.76 -13.69 23.37
CA LEU A 164 15.77 -14.68 23.79
C LEU A 164 16.67 -15.12 22.63
N ALA A 165 16.10 -15.36 21.45
CA ALA A 165 16.88 -15.70 20.24
C ALA A 165 17.81 -14.55 19.82
N HIS A 166 17.39 -13.30 19.97
CA HIS A 166 18.25 -12.14 19.69
C HIS A 166 19.40 -11.98 20.68
N PHE A 167 19.15 -12.28 21.95
CA PHE A 167 20.19 -12.26 23.00
C PHE A 167 21.24 -13.36 22.81
N VAL A 168 20.82 -14.57 22.40
CA VAL A 168 21.72 -15.71 22.14
C VAL A 168 22.62 -15.48 20.91
N ASN A 169 22.17 -14.73 19.92
CA ASN A 169 23.00 -14.37 18.73
C ASN A 169 23.95 -13.19 18.98
N LEU A 170 23.90 -12.54 20.15
CA LEU A 170 24.77 -11.42 20.54
C LEU A 170 25.86 -11.82 21.52
N LEU A 171 25.90 -13.08 21.97
CA LEU A 171 26.94 -13.72 22.79
C LEU A 171 27.81 -14.65 21.94
#